data_09ed31c74d3747de08af58bf80ec23ef
#
_entry.id   09ed31c74d3747de08af58bf80ec23ef
#
_cell.length_a   1.000
_cell.length_b   1.000
_cell.length_c   1.000
_cell.angle_alpha   90.00
_cell.angle_beta   90.00
_cell.angle_gamma   90.00
#
_symmetry.space_group_name_H-M   'P 1'
#
loop_
_entity.id
_entity.type
_entity.pdbx_description
1 polymer ?
#
loop_
_entity_poly.entity_id
_entity_poly.type
_entity_poly.pdbx_seq_one_letter_code
_entity_poly.pdbx_strand_id
1 'polypeptide(L)' 'MKVGDTIADIKEGVNAKVWTVGLITGSNEMGLSEEEYNRRSADELAGLKHEVRERMLAAGAHFVLDNITELPACIEKINR' A
#
# COMPACT_ATOMS: atom_id res chain seq x y z
N MET A 1 12.15 -1.94 -8.94
CA MET A 1 10.84 -1.68 -8.36
C MET A 1 10.94 -1.65 -6.84
N LYS A 2 10.32 -0.68 -6.21
CA LYS A 2 10.27 -0.57 -4.75
C LYS A 2 8.86 -0.96 -4.28
N VAL A 3 8.79 -1.88 -3.34
CA VAL A 3 7.54 -2.28 -2.70
C VAL A 3 7.62 -1.88 -1.24
N GLY A 4 6.67 -1.12 -0.75
CA GLY A 4 6.70 -0.64 0.61
C GLY A 4 5.34 -0.58 1.26
N ASP A 5 5.33 -0.66 2.58
CA ASP A 5 4.12 -0.62 3.40
C ASP A 5 4.02 0.65 4.25
N THR A 6 4.94 1.58 4.05
CA THR A 6 4.93 2.88 4.75
C THR A 6 5.10 4.02 3.76
N ILE A 7 4.70 5.21 4.17
CA ILE A 7 4.88 6.42 3.36
C ILE A 7 6.39 6.70 3.14
N ALA A 8 7.22 6.43 4.13
CA ALA A 8 8.68 6.60 4.00
C ALA A 8 9.23 5.73 2.87
N ASP A 9 8.79 4.47 2.78
CA ASP A 9 9.19 3.56 1.70
C ASP A 9 8.76 4.08 0.34
N ILE A 10 7.55 4.62 0.24
CA ILE A 10 7.04 5.19 -1.01
C ILE A 10 7.92 6.36 -1.44
N LYS A 11 8.25 7.26 -0.52
CA LYS A 11 9.09 8.42 -0.82
C LYS A 11 10.49 8.01 -1.26
N GLU A 12 11.06 6.98 -0.64
CA GLU A 12 12.36 6.44 -1.05
C GLU A 12 12.33 5.95 -2.50
N GLY A 13 11.29 5.21 -2.87
CA GLY A 13 11.12 4.72 -4.24
C GLY A 13 10.99 5.86 -5.24
N VAL A 14 10.21 6.88 -4.91
CA VAL A 14 10.02 8.06 -5.76
C VAL A 14 11.33 8.80 -5.94
N ASN A 15 12.10 9.00 -4.84
CA ASN A 15 13.39 9.67 -4.91
C ASN A 15 14.41 8.89 -5.74
N ALA A 16 14.33 7.58 -5.74
CA ALA A 16 15.18 6.72 -6.56
C ALA A 16 14.72 6.64 -8.01
N LYS A 17 13.57 7.22 -8.34
CA LYS A 17 12.98 7.23 -9.69
C LYS A 17 12.71 5.82 -10.23
N VAL A 18 12.26 4.93 -9.36
CA VAL A 18 11.89 3.56 -9.72
C VAL A 18 10.39 3.37 -9.57
N TRP A 19 9.86 2.31 -10.18
CA TRP A 19 8.45 1.94 -9.98
C TRP A 19 8.22 1.68 -8.50
N THR A 20 7.17 2.32 -7.95
CA THR A 20 6.88 2.27 -6.53
C THR A 20 5.48 1.72 -6.31
N VAL A 21 5.40 0.66 -5.51
CA VAL A 21 4.15 -0.05 -5.19
C VAL A 21 3.92 0.02 -3.70
N GLY A 22 2.75 0.51 -3.30
CA GLY A 22 2.34 0.56 -1.90
C GLY A 22 1.51 -0.67 -1.55
N LEU A 23 1.70 -1.20 -0.34
CA LEU A 23 0.90 -2.30 0.21
C LEU A 23 0.09 -1.79 1.40
N ILE A 24 -1.19 -2.06 1.41
CA ILE A 24 -2.11 -1.59 2.46
C ILE A 24 -2.22 -2.60 3.59
N THR A 25 -2.51 -3.86 3.28
CA THR A 25 -2.70 -4.90 4.30
C THR A 25 -1.39 -5.19 5.01
N GLY A 26 -1.42 -5.12 6.33
CA GLY A 26 -0.23 -5.25 7.16
C GLY A 26 0.59 -3.98 7.25
N SER A 27 0.11 -2.89 6.63
CA SER A 27 0.81 -1.61 6.63
C SER A 27 0.75 -0.93 8.00
N ASN A 28 1.87 -0.38 8.42
CA ASN A 28 1.94 0.43 9.64
C ASN A 28 1.14 1.73 9.49
N GLU A 29 0.84 2.14 8.27
CA GLU A 29 0.06 3.36 8.01
C GLU A 29 -1.40 3.22 8.45
N MET A 30 -1.93 2.01 8.60
CA MET A 30 -3.26 1.79 9.13
C MET A 30 -3.34 2.09 10.63
N GLY A 31 -2.21 2.00 11.34
CA GLY A 31 -2.15 2.30 12.76
C GLY A 31 -2.88 1.28 13.65
N LEU A 32 -3.13 0.08 13.14
CA LEU A 32 -3.86 -0.95 13.86
C LEU A 32 -2.96 -2.15 14.15
N SER A 33 -3.08 -2.71 15.36
CA SER A 33 -2.51 -4.01 15.67
C SER A 33 -3.35 -5.10 15.00
N GLU A 34 -2.81 -6.32 14.92
CA GLU A 34 -3.54 -7.45 14.37
C GLU A 34 -4.87 -7.67 15.10
N GLU A 35 -4.86 -7.55 16.43
CA GLU A 35 -6.07 -7.69 17.23
C GLU A 35 -7.10 -6.62 16.92
N GLU A 36 -6.67 -5.37 16.80
CA GLU A 36 -7.56 -4.26 16.44
C GLU A 36 -8.12 -4.44 15.03
N TYR A 37 -7.29 -4.89 14.09
CA TYR A 37 -7.70 -5.17 12.73
C TYR A 37 -8.83 -6.20 12.70
N ASN A 38 -8.67 -7.29 13.45
CA ASN A 38 -9.65 -8.38 13.47
C ASN A 38 -10.97 -7.98 14.14
N ARG A 39 -10.98 -6.95 14.97
CA ARG A 39 -12.18 -6.45 15.63
C ARG A 39 -12.99 -5.47 14.79
N ARG A 40 -12.40 -4.96 13.72
CA ARG A 40 -13.07 -3.97 12.88
C ARG A 40 -14.02 -4.64 11.90
N SER A 41 -15.13 -3.96 11.59
CA SER A 41 -16.04 -4.44 10.55
C SER A 41 -15.41 -4.26 9.17
N ALA A 42 -15.94 -4.97 8.17
CA ALA A 42 -15.46 -4.85 6.80
C ALA A 42 -15.59 -3.40 6.28
N ASP A 43 -16.68 -2.72 6.64
CA ASP A 43 -16.92 -1.34 6.22
C ASP A 43 -15.89 -0.39 6.82
N GLU A 44 -15.56 -0.57 8.09
CA GLU A 44 -14.53 0.24 8.76
C GLU A 44 -13.17 0.02 8.14
N LEU A 45 -12.81 -1.23 7.86
CA LEU A 45 -11.54 -1.56 7.22
C LEU A 45 -11.46 -1.00 5.81
N ALA A 46 -12.56 -1.06 5.06
CA ALA A 46 -12.60 -0.49 3.72
C ALA A 46 -12.33 1.01 3.73
N GLY A 47 -12.90 1.73 4.69
CA GLY A 47 -12.67 3.17 4.86
C GLY A 47 -11.20 3.47 5.20
N LEU A 48 -10.62 2.71 6.14
CA LEU A 48 -9.22 2.87 6.52
C LEU A 48 -8.28 2.55 5.37
N LYS A 49 -8.56 1.50 4.62
CA LYS A 49 -7.77 1.11 3.44
C LYS A 49 -7.82 2.19 2.37
N HIS A 50 -8.99 2.76 2.14
CA HIS A 50 -9.15 3.85 1.18
C HIS A 50 -8.29 5.05 1.58
N GLU A 51 -8.32 5.42 2.85
CA GLU A 51 -7.53 6.53 3.37
C GLU A 51 -6.02 6.28 3.19
N VAL A 52 -5.55 5.08 3.51
CA VAL A 52 -4.14 4.72 3.32
C VAL A 52 -3.77 4.75 1.84
N ARG A 53 -4.65 4.24 0.99
CA ARG A 53 -4.45 4.27 -0.47
C ARG A 53 -4.24 5.69 -0.97
N GLU A 54 -5.11 6.62 -0.56
CA GLU A 54 -5.00 8.02 -0.95
C GLU A 54 -3.68 8.64 -0.48
N ARG A 55 -3.25 8.33 0.73
CA ARG A 55 -1.97 8.81 1.26
C ARG A 55 -0.79 8.28 0.45
N MET A 56 -0.82 7.00 0.10
CA MET A 56 0.26 6.39 -0.68
C MET A 56 0.33 6.95 -2.09
N LEU A 57 -0.82 7.15 -2.73
CA LEU A 57 -0.87 7.78 -4.05
C LEU A 57 -0.37 9.22 -3.99
N ALA A 58 -0.76 9.96 -2.97
CA ALA A 58 -0.31 11.34 -2.77
C ALA A 58 1.20 11.41 -2.53
N ALA A 59 1.79 10.38 -1.92
CA ALA A 59 3.23 10.30 -1.71
C ALA A 59 4.01 9.93 -2.99
N GLY A 60 3.31 9.52 -4.04
CA GLY A 60 3.91 9.24 -5.34
C GLY A 60 3.93 7.79 -5.77
N ALA A 61 3.21 6.89 -5.06
CA ALA A 61 3.13 5.50 -5.46
C ALA A 61 2.48 5.38 -6.85
N HIS A 62 3.03 4.54 -7.69
CA HIS A 62 2.47 4.27 -9.02
C HIS A 62 1.30 3.30 -8.94
N PHE A 63 1.37 2.35 -8.01
CA PHE A 63 0.32 1.37 -7.75
C PHE A 63 0.15 1.21 -6.25
N VAL A 64 -1.07 0.91 -5.82
CA VAL A 64 -1.37 0.58 -4.42
C VAL A 64 -2.18 -0.70 -4.42
N LEU A 65 -1.71 -1.71 -3.71
CA LEU A 65 -2.32 -3.03 -3.65
C LEU A 65 -2.84 -3.31 -2.24
N ASP A 66 -3.90 -4.10 -2.13
CA ASP A 66 -4.42 -4.50 -0.83
C ASP A 66 -3.46 -5.43 -0.10
N ASN A 67 -2.85 -6.37 -0.82
CA ASN A 67 -1.89 -7.29 -0.21
C ASN A 67 -0.85 -7.76 -1.24
N ILE A 68 0.16 -8.47 -0.73
CA ILE A 68 1.29 -8.93 -1.53
C ILE A 68 0.90 -9.95 -2.60
N THR A 69 -0.24 -10.64 -2.45
CA THR A 69 -0.67 -11.65 -3.44
C THR A 69 -1.06 -11.02 -4.78
N GLU A 70 -1.32 -9.72 -4.80
CA GLU A 70 -1.63 -8.98 -6.02
C GLU A 70 -0.39 -8.54 -6.78
N LEU A 71 0.79 -8.68 -6.17
CA LEU A 71 2.06 -8.20 -6.75
C LEU A 71 2.41 -8.84 -8.09
N PRO A 72 2.24 -10.15 -8.31
CA PRO A 72 2.54 -10.74 -9.63
C PRO A 72 1.77 -10.10 -10.78
N ALA A 73 0.48 -9.82 -10.57
CA ALA A 73 -0.34 -9.16 -11.60
C ALA A 73 0.13 -7.72 -11.83
N CYS A 74 0.54 -7.03 -10.78
CA CYS A 74 1.07 -5.67 -10.87
C CYS A 74 2.38 -5.65 -11.67
N ILE A 75 3.29 -6.57 -11.39
CA ILE A 75 4.56 -6.70 -12.11
C ILE A 75 4.30 -6.94 -13.60
N GLU A 76 3.33 -7.79 -13.92
CA GLU A 76 2.95 -8.07 -15.30
C GLU A 76 2.49 -6.81 -16.02
N LYS A 77 1.68 -5.97 -15.36
CA LYS A 77 1.24 -4.69 -15.93
C LYS A 77 2.41 -3.74 -16.19
N ILE A 78 3.38 -3.69 -15.28
CA ILE A 78 4.55 -2.82 -15.42
C ILE A 78 5.40 -3.27 -16.61
N ASN A 79 5.51 -4.57 -16.85
CA ASN A 79 6.33 -5.13 -17.91
C ASN A 79 5.67 -5.06 -19.29
N ARG A 80 4.44 -4.64 -19.38
CA ARG A 80 3.76 -4.40 -20.65
C ARG A 80 4.04 -2.99 -21.14
#